data_0407a447e70e8cc9c7458da7b1f2470c
#
_entry.id   0407a447e70e8cc9c7458da7b1f2470c
#
_cell.length_a   1.000
_cell.length_b   1.000
_cell.length_c   1.000
_cell.angle_alpha   90.00
_cell.angle_beta   90.00
_cell.angle_gamma   90.00
#
_symmetry.space_group_name_H-M   'P 1'
#
loop_
_entity.id
_entity.type
_entity.pdbx_description
1 polymer ?
#
loop_
_entity_poly.entity_id
_entity_poly.type
_entity_poly.pdbx_seq_one_letter_code
_entity_poly.pdbx_strand_id
1 'polypeptide(L)'
;MPIIIENLTHTYMPGSVTQFTALYDINLTVEDGEFFGIIGHTGSGKSTLIQQLNGLIQPTSGRVIVDGFDMNEKKQRAAGRKLVGMVFQYPDYQLFDSTVYDDICFGLKNLKLPEEEIRTRAYEAMELVGLDTKQDAEKSPFELSGGKKRRAALAGIIAMRPKYLVMDLSLIHI
;
A
#
# COMPACT_ATOMS: atom_id res chain seq x y z
N MET A 1 -1.69 -7.68 -16.30
CA MET A 1 -2.38 -8.93 -15.88
C MET A 1 -3.11 -8.65 -14.58
N PRO A 2 -4.24 -9.32 -14.25
CA PRO A 2 -5.08 -9.00 -13.09
C PRO A 2 -4.42 -9.37 -11.74
N ILE A 3 -5.08 -8.97 -10.64
CA ILE A 3 -4.88 -9.56 -9.32
C ILE A 3 -5.84 -10.74 -9.21
N ILE A 4 -5.32 -11.91 -8.87
CA ILE A 4 -6.11 -13.14 -8.73
C ILE A 4 -5.89 -13.72 -7.33
N ILE A 5 -6.98 -14.03 -6.66
CA ILE A 5 -7.01 -14.68 -5.36
C ILE A 5 -7.76 -16.00 -5.52
N GLU A 6 -7.15 -17.11 -5.10
CA GLU A 6 -7.71 -18.45 -5.26
C GLU A 6 -7.69 -19.20 -3.94
N ASN A 7 -8.89 -19.60 -3.49
CA ASN A 7 -9.14 -20.39 -2.28
C ASN A 7 -8.40 -19.86 -1.04
N LEU A 8 -8.27 -18.54 -0.94
CA LEU A 8 -7.47 -17.87 0.08
C LEU A 8 -8.09 -18.04 1.45
N THR A 9 -7.36 -18.68 2.34
CA THR A 9 -7.70 -18.79 3.77
C THR A 9 -6.55 -18.26 4.60
N HIS A 10 -6.85 -17.42 5.59
CA HIS A 10 -5.86 -16.95 6.56
C HIS A 10 -6.36 -17.10 7.99
N THR A 11 -5.58 -17.83 8.77
CA THR A 11 -5.81 -18.08 10.18
C THR A 11 -4.65 -17.51 11.01
N TYR A 12 -4.98 -16.60 11.91
CA TYR A 12 -4.00 -16.09 12.88
C TYR A 12 -3.74 -17.12 13.97
N MET A 13 -2.50 -17.28 14.39
CA MET A 13 -2.05 -18.16 15.47
C MET A 13 -2.62 -19.61 15.35
N PRO A 14 -2.41 -20.28 14.21
CA PRO A 14 -2.95 -21.63 14.01
C PRO A 14 -2.44 -22.60 15.08
N GLY A 15 -3.33 -23.44 15.61
CA GLY A 15 -2.99 -24.40 16.65
C GLY A 15 -2.92 -23.83 18.07
N SER A 16 -3.17 -22.53 18.27
CA SER A 16 -3.23 -21.92 19.61
C SER A 16 -4.68 -21.81 20.13
N VAL A 17 -4.82 -21.56 21.43
CA VAL A 17 -6.15 -21.32 22.06
C VAL A 17 -6.81 -20.03 21.52
N THR A 18 -5.99 -19.11 21.00
CA THR A 18 -6.43 -17.81 20.44
C THR A 18 -6.50 -17.83 18.91
N GLN A 19 -6.56 -19.01 18.31
CA GLN A 19 -6.70 -19.18 16.86
C GLN A 19 -7.95 -18.46 16.34
N PHE A 20 -7.77 -17.66 15.28
CA PHE A 20 -8.86 -16.94 14.63
C PHE A 20 -8.69 -16.97 13.10
N THR A 21 -9.70 -17.47 12.39
CA THR A 21 -9.73 -17.46 10.93
C THR A 21 -10.35 -16.15 10.44
N ALA A 22 -9.52 -15.28 9.87
CA ALA A 22 -9.93 -13.97 9.38
C ALA A 22 -10.44 -13.99 7.94
N LEU A 23 -9.92 -14.90 7.12
CA LEU A 23 -10.35 -15.10 5.73
C LEU A 23 -10.60 -16.60 5.52
N TYR A 24 -11.68 -16.93 4.84
CA TYR A 24 -12.05 -18.31 4.56
C TYR A 24 -12.48 -18.46 3.10
N ASP A 25 -11.75 -19.26 2.35
CA ASP A 25 -12.03 -19.64 0.94
C ASP A 25 -12.39 -18.45 0.03
N ILE A 26 -11.61 -17.37 0.10
CA ILE A 26 -11.84 -16.18 -0.72
C ILE A 26 -11.35 -16.44 -2.14
N ASN A 27 -12.24 -16.21 -3.10
CA ASN A 27 -11.97 -16.25 -4.53
C ASN A 27 -12.34 -14.90 -5.14
N LEU A 28 -11.38 -14.23 -5.81
CA LEU A 28 -11.59 -12.90 -6.33
C LEU A 28 -10.61 -12.65 -7.49
N THR A 29 -11.11 -11.97 -8.53
CA THR A 29 -10.27 -11.42 -9.60
C THR A 29 -10.55 -9.93 -9.71
N VAL A 30 -9.49 -9.11 -9.77
CA VAL A 30 -9.55 -7.67 -10.04
C VAL A 30 -8.80 -7.41 -11.33
N GLU A 31 -9.50 -6.91 -12.34
CA GLU A 31 -8.93 -6.68 -13.67
C GLU A 31 -8.06 -5.42 -13.72
N ASP A 32 -7.20 -5.34 -14.75
CA ASP A 32 -6.38 -4.13 -14.97
C ASP A 32 -7.28 -2.92 -15.23
N GLY A 33 -7.04 -1.82 -14.49
CA GLY A 33 -7.81 -0.59 -14.61
C GLY A 33 -9.17 -0.60 -13.91
N GLU A 34 -9.50 -1.69 -13.21
CA GLU A 34 -10.73 -1.78 -12.44
C GLU A 34 -10.63 -0.96 -11.13
N PHE A 35 -11.72 -0.25 -10.79
CA PHE A 35 -11.90 0.35 -9.46
C PHE A 35 -12.75 -0.59 -8.61
N PHE A 36 -12.10 -1.30 -7.70
CA PHE A 36 -12.72 -2.33 -6.88
C PHE A 36 -12.85 -1.88 -5.42
N GLY A 37 -14.07 -1.96 -4.86
CA GLY A 37 -14.37 -1.59 -3.47
C GLY A 37 -14.66 -2.80 -2.59
N ILE A 38 -13.97 -2.89 -1.43
CA ILE A 38 -14.22 -3.92 -0.41
C ILE A 38 -14.98 -3.30 0.75
N ILE A 39 -16.22 -3.75 0.96
CA ILE A 39 -17.11 -3.23 2.01
C ILE A 39 -17.35 -4.32 3.06
N GLY A 40 -17.44 -3.91 4.31
CA GLY A 40 -17.74 -4.82 5.43
C GLY A 40 -17.54 -4.14 6.78
N HIS A 41 -18.10 -4.71 7.85
CA HIS A 41 -17.94 -4.20 9.22
C HIS A 41 -16.49 -4.32 9.72
N THR A 42 -16.16 -3.65 10.81
CA THR A 42 -14.86 -3.79 11.49
C THR A 42 -14.66 -5.26 11.91
N GLY A 43 -13.47 -5.79 11.66
CA GLY A 43 -13.16 -7.21 11.95
C GLY A 43 -13.60 -8.20 10.86
N SER A 44 -14.17 -7.76 9.73
CA SER A 44 -14.56 -8.65 8.62
C SER A 44 -13.42 -9.16 7.74
N GLY A 45 -12.16 -8.89 8.10
CA GLY A 45 -10.99 -9.37 7.37
C GLY A 45 -10.48 -8.47 6.23
N LYS A 46 -11.06 -7.27 6.01
CA LYS A 46 -10.63 -6.36 4.92
C LYS A 46 -9.14 -6.05 4.94
N SER A 47 -8.63 -5.57 6.08
CA SER A 47 -7.20 -5.25 6.22
C SER A 47 -6.32 -6.48 6.09
N THR A 48 -6.80 -7.65 6.56
CA THR A 48 -6.10 -8.92 6.36
C THR A 48 -5.99 -9.26 4.88
N LEU A 49 -7.07 -9.10 4.10
CA LEU A 49 -7.07 -9.34 2.66
C LEU A 49 -6.12 -8.39 1.93
N ILE A 50 -6.19 -7.10 2.25
CA ILE A 50 -5.35 -6.06 1.67
C ILE A 50 -3.85 -6.34 1.91
N GLN A 51 -3.48 -6.78 3.12
CA GLN A 51 -2.10 -7.12 3.45
C GLN A 51 -1.59 -8.37 2.73
N GLN A 52 -2.46 -9.27 2.29
CA GLN A 52 -2.10 -10.40 1.43
C GLN A 52 -1.67 -9.91 0.05
N LEU A 53 -2.34 -8.87 -0.52
CA LEU A 53 -2.05 -8.35 -1.84
C LEU A 53 -0.63 -7.77 -1.95
N ASN A 54 -0.12 -7.18 -0.88
CA ASN A 54 1.27 -6.69 -0.81
C ASN A 54 2.25 -7.75 -0.27
N GLY A 55 1.77 -8.93 0.10
CA GLY A 55 2.60 -9.98 0.68
C GLY A 55 3.21 -9.63 2.04
N LEU A 56 2.59 -8.70 2.79
CA LEU A 56 2.97 -8.40 4.18
C LEU A 56 2.69 -9.58 5.09
N ILE A 57 1.56 -10.24 4.88
CA ILE A 57 1.21 -11.50 5.52
C ILE A 57 1.04 -12.57 4.45
N GLN A 58 1.22 -13.84 4.86
CA GLN A 58 1.10 -14.98 3.96
C GLN A 58 -0.21 -15.73 4.26
N PRO A 59 -0.87 -16.30 3.26
CA PRO A 59 -2.05 -17.12 3.49
C PRO A 59 -1.68 -18.41 4.24
N THR A 60 -2.64 -18.95 4.98
CA THR A 60 -2.54 -20.31 5.56
C THR A 60 -2.74 -21.36 4.49
N SER A 61 -3.64 -21.10 3.52
CA SER A 61 -3.85 -21.90 2.31
C SER A 61 -4.39 -21.03 1.17
N GLY A 62 -4.37 -21.56 -0.05
CA GLY A 62 -4.70 -20.80 -1.24
C GLY A 62 -3.53 -19.94 -1.72
N ARG A 63 -3.79 -19.05 -2.66
CA ARG A 63 -2.73 -18.19 -3.24
C ARG A 63 -3.23 -16.83 -3.68
N VAL A 64 -2.29 -15.90 -3.75
CA VAL A 64 -2.48 -14.55 -4.30
C VAL A 64 -1.49 -14.35 -5.43
N ILE A 65 -1.99 -13.98 -6.60
CA ILE A 65 -1.19 -13.71 -7.80
C ILE A 65 -1.40 -12.23 -8.14
N VAL A 66 -0.31 -11.48 -8.26
CA VAL A 66 -0.33 -10.06 -8.65
C VAL A 66 0.47 -9.93 -9.94
N ASP A 67 -0.20 -9.54 -11.01
CA ASP A 67 0.45 -9.35 -12.33
C ASP A 67 1.27 -10.56 -12.80
N GLY A 68 0.81 -11.78 -12.49
CA GLY A 68 1.49 -13.04 -12.78
C GLY A 68 2.54 -13.47 -11.75
N PHE A 69 2.84 -12.65 -10.73
CA PHE A 69 3.75 -13.03 -9.64
C PHE A 69 2.97 -13.69 -8.50
N ASP A 70 3.35 -14.91 -8.13
CA ASP A 70 2.80 -15.59 -6.96
C ASP A 70 3.38 -14.99 -5.68
N MET A 71 2.51 -14.37 -4.87
CA MET A 71 2.90 -13.69 -3.63
C MET A 71 3.27 -14.66 -2.49
N ASN A 72 2.98 -15.95 -2.65
CA ASN A 72 3.42 -16.98 -1.70
C ASN A 72 4.90 -17.32 -1.91
N GLU A 73 5.38 -17.22 -3.15
CA GLU A 73 6.74 -17.53 -3.53
C GLU A 73 7.72 -16.39 -3.17
N LYS A 74 8.67 -16.64 -2.26
CA LYS A 74 9.61 -15.62 -1.75
C LYS A 74 10.34 -14.83 -2.85
N LYS A 75 10.74 -15.51 -3.94
CA LYS A 75 11.45 -14.88 -5.05
C LYS A 75 10.54 -13.98 -5.89
N GLN A 76 9.32 -14.39 -6.15
CA GLN A 76 8.34 -13.66 -6.94
C GLN A 76 7.71 -12.51 -6.14
N ARG A 77 7.47 -12.70 -4.84
CA ARG A 77 6.91 -11.71 -3.92
C ARG A 77 7.65 -10.38 -3.94
N ALA A 78 8.99 -10.41 -4.02
CA ALA A 78 9.78 -9.18 -4.05
C ALA A 78 9.52 -8.35 -5.33
N ALA A 79 9.25 -9.01 -6.46
CA ALA A 79 8.87 -8.35 -7.71
C ALA A 79 7.41 -7.88 -7.66
N GLY A 80 6.47 -8.74 -7.26
CA GLY A 80 5.05 -8.41 -7.14
C GLY A 80 4.79 -7.26 -6.17
N ARG A 81 5.51 -7.20 -5.03
CA ARG A 81 5.39 -6.12 -4.04
C ARG A 81 5.68 -4.73 -4.61
N LYS A 82 6.60 -4.61 -5.56
CA LYS A 82 6.93 -3.34 -6.20
C LYS A 82 5.79 -2.78 -7.07
N LEU A 83 4.88 -3.66 -7.49
CA LEU A 83 3.73 -3.28 -8.30
C LEU A 83 2.54 -2.80 -7.46
N VAL A 84 2.55 -3.06 -6.14
CA VAL A 84 1.45 -2.74 -5.23
C VAL A 84 1.86 -1.62 -4.29
N GLY A 85 1.34 -0.42 -4.53
CA GLY A 85 1.39 0.68 -3.57
C GLY A 85 0.30 0.50 -2.51
N MET A 86 0.67 0.52 -1.23
CA MET A 86 -0.27 0.34 -0.13
C MET A 86 -0.36 1.59 0.74
N VAL A 87 -1.56 2.13 0.87
CA VAL A 87 -1.90 3.22 1.79
C VAL A 87 -2.60 2.61 3.01
N PHE A 88 -1.99 2.72 4.18
CA PHE A 88 -2.57 2.24 5.44
C PHE A 88 -3.61 3.23 5.99
N GLN A 89 -4.41 2.78 6.95
CA GLN A 89 -5.50 3.55 7.56
C GLN A 89 -5.06 4.92 8.14
N TYR A 90 -3.84 5.00 8.66
CA TYR A 90 -3.24 6.23 9.21
C TYR A 90 -1.89 6.49 8.53
N PRO A 91 -1.89 6.93 7.27
CA PRO A 91 -0.66 7.05 6.48
C PRO A 91 0.29 8.12 7.03
N ASP A 92 -0.22 9.10 7.76
CA ASP A 92 0.54 10.16 8.42
C ASP A 92 1.49 9.65 9.52
N TYR A 93 1.23 8.49 10.12
CA TYR A 93 2.18 7.85 11.06
C TYR A 93 3.38 7.20 10.38
N GLN A 94 3.41 7.15 9.06
CA GLN A 94 4.53 6.61 8.30
C GLN A 94 5.58 7.66 7.97
N LEU A 95 5.30 8.95 8.25
CA LEU A 95 6.23 10.04 8.03
C LEU A 95 7.27 10.08 9.15
N PHE A 96 8.55 10.09 8.79
CA PHE A 96 9.65 9.99 9.76
C PHE A 96 10.89 10.80 9.38
N ASP A 97 11.01 11.26 8.13
CA ASP A 97 12.19 11.96 7.67
C ASP A 97 12.19 13.46 8.07
N SER A 98 13.28 14.14 7.84
CA SER A 98 13.48 15.55 8.23
C SER A 98 12.64 16.51 7.40
N THR A 99 12.43 16.20 6.11
CA THR A 99 11.62 17.01 5.20
C THR A 99 10.56 16.17 4.50
N VAL A 100 9.50 16.83 4.04
CA VAL A 100 8.45 16.19 3.21
C VAL A 100 9.05 15.61 1.93
N TYR A 101 10.00 16.34 1.32
CA TYR A 101 10.68 15.87 0.13
C TYR A 101 11.46 14.58 0.38
N ASP A 102 12.21 14.49 1.48
CA ASP A 102 12.98 13.30 1.81
C ASP A 102 12.10 12.09 2.11
N ASP A 103 10.99 12.28 2.83
CA ASP A 103 10.01 11.22 3.06
C ASP A 103 9.44 10.67 1.73
N ILE A 104 9.08 11.54 0.79
CA ILE A 104 8.59 11.12 -0.53
C ILE A 104 9.68 10.40 -1.31
N CYS A 105 10.93 10.86 -1.22
CA CYS A 105 12.07 10.25 -1.91
C CYS A 105 12.48 8.89 -1.31
N PHE A 106 12.10 8.57 -0.07
CA PHE A 106 12.53 7.36 0.61
C PHE A 106 12.24 6.08 -0.18
N GLY A 107 11.01 5.92 -0.67
CA GLY A 107 10.63 4.79 -1.51
C GLY A 107 11.36 4.76 -2.85
N LEU A 108 11.57 5.93 -3.46
CA LEU A 108 12.23 6.08 -4.76
C LEU A 108 13.72 5.70 -4.71
N LYS A 109 14.42 6.05 -3.61
CA LYS A 109 15.83 5.67 -3.40
C LYS A 109 16.03 4.15 -3.47
N ASN A 110 15.03 3.37 -3.01
CA ASN A 110 15.06 1.90 -3.07
C ASN A 110 14.88 1.33 -4.48
N LEU A 111 14.38 2.12 -5.43
CA LEU A 111 14.20 1.71 -6.83
C LEU A 111 15.49 1.85 -7.64
N LYS A 112 16.55 2.41 -7.08
CA LYS A 112 17.86 2.65 -7.74
C LYS A 112 17.73 3.49 -9.00
N LEU A 113 16.84 4.47 -9.00
CA LEU A 113 16.65 5.44 -10.09
C LEU A 113 17.75 6.51 -10.06
N PRO A 114 18.04 7.15 -11.21
CA PRO A 114 18.87 8.36 -11.26
C PRO A 114 18.29 9.45 -10.37
N GLU A 115 19.16 10.27 -9.75
CA GLU A 115 18.76 11.32 -8.81
C GLU A 115 17.79 12.34 -9.43
N GLU A 116 18.02 12.70 -10.68
CA GLU A 116 17.14 13.60 -11.43
C GLU A 116 15.73 13.02 -11.61
N GLU A 117 15.63 11.72 -11.86
CA GLU A 117 14.33 11.03 -11.97
C GLU A 117 13.62 10.94 -10.60
N ILE A 118 14.37 10.69 -9.53
CA ILE A 118 13.82 10.71 -8.16
C ILE A 118 13.22 12.08 -7.88
N ARG A 119 13.97 13.15 -8.16
CA ARG A 119 13.54 14.52 -7.97
C ARG A 119 12.26 14.83 -8.77
N THR A 120 12.25 14.50 -10.05
CA THR A 120 11.10 14.74 -10.93
C THR A 120 9.86 14.03 -10.40
N ARG A 121 9.95 12.73 -10.10
CA ARG A 121 8.82 11.95 -9.58
C ARG A 121 8.31 12.46 -8.23
N ALA A 122 9.21 12.90 -7.35
CA ALA A 122 8.82 13.43 -6.05
C ALA A 122 8.00 14.71 -6.20
N TYR A 123 8.44 15.66 -7.01
CA TYR A 123 7.69 16.90 -7.23
C TYR A 123 6.37 16.67 -7.98
N GLU A 124 6.35 15.83 -9.02
CA GLU A 124 5.11 15.45 -9.69
C GLU A 124 4.10 14.84 -8.72
N ALA A 125 4.56 13.96 -7.83
CA ALA A 125 3.68 13.34 -6.84
C ALA A 125 3.14 14.37 -5.82
N MET A 126 3.98 15.33 -5.40
CA MET A 126 3.52 16.44 -4.54
C MET A 126 2.41 17.25 -5.22
N GLU A 127 2.60 17.61 -6.48
CA GLU A 127 1.60 18.36 -7.26
C GLU A 127 0.30 17.57 -7.41
N LEU A 128 0.38 16.28 -7.74
CA LEU A 128 -0.78 15.39 -7.89
C LEU A 128 -1.66 15.35 -6.63
N VAL A 129 -1.05 15.37 -5.46
CA VAL A 129 -1.80 15.37 -4.18
C VAL A 129 -2.15 16.78 -3.69
N GLY A 130 -1.79 17.84 -4.43
CA GLY A 130 -2.09 19.21 -4.09
C GLY A 130 -1.24 19.76 -2.93
N LEU A 131 0.02 19.35 -2.82
CA LEU A 131 1.02 19.97 -1.97
C LEU A 131 1.75 21.08 -2.77
N ASP A 132 2.10 22.15 -2.08
CA ASP A 132 2.90 23.23 -2.66
C ASP A 132 4.39 22.83 -2.64
N THR A 133 4.95 22.60 -3.83
CA THR A 133 6.34 22.14 -3.98
C THR A 133 7.37 23.13 -3.47
N LYS A 134 7.05 24.46 -3.47
CA LYS A 134 7.95 25.50 -2.99
C LYS A 134 7.85 25.73 -1.48
N GLN A 135 6.65 25.60 -0.93
CA GLN A 135 6.41 25.91 0.48
C GLN A 135 6.47 24.69 1.39
N ASP A 136 6.08 23.51 0.89
CA ASP A 136 5.93 22.32 1.73
C ASP A 136 7.09 21.33 1.62
N ALA A 137 7.86 21.34 0.51
CA ALA A 137 8.91 20.35 0.28
C ALA A 137 9.98 20.31 1.39
N GLU A 138 10.46 21.49 1.79
CA GLU A 138 11.54 21.64 2.77
C GLU A 138 11.05 21.68 4.23
N LYS A 139 9.72 21.67 4.44
CA LYS A 139 9.17 21.62 5.80
C LYS A 139 9.31 20.25 6.41
N SER A 140 9.44 20.22 7.72
CA SER A 140 9.26 18.98 8.47
C SER A 140 7.83 18.45 8.27
N PRO A 141 7.62 17.14 8.03
CA PRO A 141 6.29 16.56 7.96
C PRO A 141 5.46 16.85 9.23
N PHE A 142 6.13 17.02 10.38
CA PHE A 142 5.46 17.28 11.66
C PHE A 142 4.87 18.69 11.77
N GLU A 143 5.34 19.64 10.97
CA GLU A 143 4.81 21.00 10.90
C GLU A 143 3.56 21.12 10.00
N LEU A 144 3.26 20.09 9.23
CA LEU A 144 2.11 20.08 8.34
C LEU A 144 0.79 19.88 9.11
N SER A 145 -0.31 20.44 8.57
CA SER A 145 -1.64 20.07 9.02
C SER A 145 -1.93 18.59 8.75
N GLY A 146 -2.84 17.97 9.50
CA GLY A 146 -3.18 16.55 9.34
C GLY A 146 -3.56 16.16 7.91
N GLY A 147 -4.32 17.03 7.21
CA GLY A 147 -4.65 16.82 5.80
C GLY A 147 -3.43 16.86 4.87
N LYS A 148 -2.47 17.76 5.13
CA LYS A 148 -1.22 17.81 4.37
C LYS A 148 -0.31 16.62 4.68
N LYS A 149 -0.25 16.15 5.93
CA LYS A 149 0.48 14.93 6.31
C LYS A 149 -0.02 13.71 5.53
N ARG A 150 -1.33 13.50 5.49
CA ARG A 150 -1.93 12.39 4.71
C ARG A 150 -1.61 12.48 3.23
N ARG A 151 -1.62 13.69 2.66
CA ARG A 151 -1.23 13.92 1.27
C ARG A 151 0.25 13.67 1.03
N ALA A 152 1.13 14.06 1.95
CA ALA A 152 2.57 13.77 1.85
C ALA A 152 2.85 12.26 1.87
N ALA A 153 2.25 11.52 2.78
CA ALA A 153 2.37 10.07 2.83
C ALA A 153 1.83 9.39 1.55
N LEU A 154 0.70 9.89 1.02
CA LEU A 154 0.16 9.40 -0.26
C LEU A 154 1.10 9.72 -1.43
N ALA A 155 1.71 10.91 -1.45
CA ALA A 155 2.69 11.29 -2.48
C ALA A 155 3.88 10.32 -2.51
N GLY A 156 4.41 9.92 -1.35
CA GLY A 156 5.50 8.93 -1.28
C GLY A 156 5.17 7.60 -1.93
N ILE A 157 3.91 7.17 -1.87
CA ILE A 157 3.44 5.93 -2.51
C ILE A 157 3.24 6.15 -4.01
N ILE A 158 2.58 7.23 -4.41
CA ILE A 158 2.31 7.56 -5.82
C ILE A 158 3.60 7.80 -6.60
N ALA A 159 4.60 8.44 -5.98
CA ALA A 159 5.90 8.70 -6.59
C ALA A 159 6.58 7.42 -7.11
N MET A 160 6.38 6.30 -6.43
CA MET A 160 6.89 4.99 -6.88
C MET A 160 6.20 4.46 -8.15
N ARG A 161 5.11 5.10 -8.59
CA ARG A 161 4.29 4.71 -9.75
C ARG A 161 3.89 3.22 -9.70
N PRO A 162 3.23 2.76 -8.62
CA PRO A 162 2.78 1.39 -8.54
C PRO A 162 1.73 1.11 -9.63
N LYS A 163 1.69 -0.13 -10.10
CA LYS A 163 0.64 -0.57 -11.06
C LYS A 163 -0.73 -0.65 -10.38
N TYR A 164 -0.76 -1.09 -9.13
CA TYR A 164 -1.97 -1.22 -8.31
C TYR A 164 -1.85 -0.33 -7.08
N LEU A 165 -2.86 0.48 -6.83
CA LEU A 165 -2.96 1.28 -5.61
C LEU A 165 -4.02 0.66 -4.70
N VAL A 166 -3.60 0.18 -3.55
CA VAL A 166 -4.47 -0.43 -2.54
C VAL A 166 -4.57 0.49 -1.35
N MET A 167 -5.79 0.84 -0.95
CA MET A 167 -6.04 1.79 0.14
C MET A 167 -6.86 1.14 1.24
N ASP A 168 -6.29 1.04 2.46
CA ASP A 168 -7.00 0.61 3.66
C ASP A 168 -7.65 1.83 4.33
N LEU A 169 -8.74 2.31 3.71
CA LEU A 169 -9.47 3.47 4.21
C LEU A 169 -10.61 2.99 5.10
N SER A 170 -10.54 3.25 6.40
CA SER A 170 -11.74 3.17 7.22
C SER A 170 -12.62 4.37 6.92
N LEU A 171 -13.80 4.13 6.36
CA LEU A 171 -14.86 5.13 6.25
C LEU A 171 -15.41 5.40 7.65
N ILE A 172 -14.68 6.18 8.45
CA ILE A 172 -15.19 6.67 9.71
C ILE A 172 -15.89 7.99 9.40
N HIS A 173 -17.19 7.99 9.58
CA HIS A 173 -18.14 9.10 9.43
C HIS A 173 -18.49 9.51 7.98
N ILE A 174 -19.52 8.90 7.50
CA ILE A 174 -20.53 9.61 6.73
C ILE A 174 -21.67 9.98 7.69
#